data_4cbde1765f2ad762b7972ac84e4ae778
#
_entry.id   4cbde1765f2ad762b7972ac84e4ae778
#
_cell.length_a   1.000
_cell.length_b   1.000
_cell.length_c   1.000
_cell.angle_alpha   90.00
_cell.angle_beta   90.00
_cell.angle_gamma   90.00
#
_symmetry.space_group_name_H-M   'P 1'
#
loop_
_entity.id
_entity.type
_entity.pdbx_description
1 polymer ?
#
loop_
_entity_poly.entity_id
_entity_poly.type
_entity_poly.pdbx_seq_one_letter_code
_entity_poly.pdbx_strand_id
1 'polypeptide(L)'
;MKKRYRTVNDYYREIFGEKIFKLPIDAGFDCPNRDGTVAHGGCTFCTVSGSGDAIVAPEAPIREQFYHEIDFMHRKWPEVQKYLVYFQNFTNTHASLEVIKERYEQAINEPGVVGINIGTRPDCLPDDVIDYLAELTERMHVTVELGLQTTYEETSELINRAHSYDLYVETVKRVRERAPKAEIVSHLINGLPGETHEMMVENVRRCVTDNDIQGIKLHLLHL
;
A
#
# COMPACT_ATOMS: atom_id res chain seq x y z
N MET A 1 -6.86 -19.63 22.93
CA MET A 1 -5.99 -18.51 23.35
C MET A 1 -6.55 -17.21 22.80
N LYS A 2 -6.67 -16.13 23.60
CA LYS A 2 -7.09 -14.81 23.09
C LYS A 2 -5.99 -14.28 22.17
N LYS A 3 -6.32 -13.92 20.92
CA LYS A 3 -5.35 -13.31 20.00
C LYS A 3 -4.80 -12.01 20.62
N ARG A 4 -3.47 -11.79 20.51
CA ARG A 4 -2.82 -10.58 21.03
C ARG A 4 -2.86 -9.41 20.05
N TYR A 5 -3.25 -9.66 18.79
CA TYR A 5 -3.37 -8.67 17.73
C TYR A 5 -4.59 -9.01 16.86
N ARG A 6 -5.12 -8.02 16.19
CA ARG A 6 -6.19 -8.15 15.20
C ARG A 6 -5.55 -8.33 13.82
N THR A 7 -5.88 -9.42 13.14
CA THR A 7 -5.37 -9.63 11.78
C THR A 7 -6.18 -8.82 10.78
N VAL A 8 -5.61 -8.50 9.61
CA VAL A 8 -6.33 -7.85 8.52
C VAL A 8 -7.57 -8.65 8.07
N ASN A 9 -7.51 -9.99 8.13
CA ASN A 9 -8.66 -10.82 7.80
C ASN A 9 -9.78 -10.74 8.87
N ASP A 10 -9.44 -10.65 10.16
CA ASP A 10 -10.43 -10.40 11.21
C ASP A 10 -11.07 -9.01 11.03
N TYR A 11 -10.25 -8.00 10.71
CA TYR A 11 -10.66 -6.64 10.47
C TYR A 11 -11.65 -6.52 9.30
N TYR A 12 -11.30 -7.06 8.14
CA TYR A 12 -12.18 -7.01 6.97
C TYR A 12 -13.47 -7.83 7.15
N ARG A 13 -13.42 -8.93 7.90
CA ARG A 13 -14.65 -9.66 8.24
C ARG A 13 -15.61 -8.85 9.10
N GLU A 14 -15.10 -8.00 9.98
CA GLU A 14 -15.94 -7.12 10.80
C GLU A 14 -16.57 -6.01 9.95
N ILE A 15 -15.84 -5.45 8.96
CA ILE A 15 -16.35 -4.39 8.08
C ILE A 15 -17.33 -4.93 7.04
N PHE A 16 -16.98 -6.01 6.36
CA PHE A 16 -17.71 -6.51 5.20
C PHE A 16 -18.67 -7.67 5.52
N GLY A 17 -18.63 -8.20 6.75
CA GLY A 17 -19.48 -9.32 7.21
C GLY A 17 -19.00 -10.70 6.73
N GLU A 18 -18.04 -10.76 5.82
CA GLU A 18 -17.55 -11.99 5.20
C GLU A 18 -16.06 -11.92 4.84
N LYS A 19 -15.52 -13.03 4.39
CA LYS A 19 -14.17 -13.06 3.81
C LYS A 19 -14.15 -12.32 2.48
N ILE A 20 -13.14 -11.50 2.28
CA ILE A 20 -12.87 -10.82 1.02
C ILE A 20 -11.50 -11.22 0.48
N PHE A 21 -11.28 -10.99 -0.82
CA PHE A 21 -9.96 -11.08 -1.42
C PHE A 21 -9.36 -9.71 -1.71
N LYS A 22 -8.06 -9.59 -1.45
CA LYS A 22 -7.23 -8.49 -1.89
C LYS A 22 -6.54 -8.94 -3.18
N LEU A 23 -6.92 -8.33 -4.31
CA LEU A 23 -6.44 -8.67 -5.64
C LEU A 23 -5.30 -7.73 -6.02
N PRO A 24 -4.04 -8.21 -6.07
CA PRO A 24 -2.92 -7.38 -6.46
C PRO A 24 -2.97 -7.08 -7.96
N ILE A 25 -2.73 -5.82 -8.33
CA ILE A 25 -2.75 -5.33 -9.71
C ILE A 25 -1.53 -4.44 -9.93
N ASP A 26 -0.88 -4.62 -11.07
CA ASP A 26 0.12 -3.71 -11.60
C ASP A 26 -0.55 -2.72 -12.56
N ALA A 27 -0.62 -1.46 -12.18
CA ALA A 27 -1.20 -0.41 -13.02
C ALA A 27 -0.15 0.32 -13.87
N GLY A 28 1.09 -0.17 -13.93
CA GLY A 28 2.17 0.38 -14.75
C GLY A 28 2.67 1.75 -14.28
N PHE A 29 2.52 2.08 -12.99
CA PHE A 29 3.16 3.25 -12.40
C PHE A 29 4.67 3.02 -12.25
N ASP A 30 5.43 4.12 -12.13
CA ASP A 30 6.85 4.09 -11.81
C ASP A 30 7.09 4.57 -10.37
N CYS A 31 8.35 4.76 -10.01
CA CYS A 31 8.76 5.21 -8.70
C CYS A 31 9.74 6.39 -8.84
N PRO A 32 9.51 7.52 -8.13
CA PRO A 32 10.38 8.70 -8.22
C PRO A 32 11.82 8.44 -7.73
N ASN A 33 12.02 7.34 -6.98
CA ASN A 33 13.35 6.87 -6.58
C ASN A 33 14.05 6.02 -7.66
N ARG A 34 13.40 5.79 -8.81
CA ARG A 34 13.93 5.02 -9.95
C ARG A 34 14.04 5.84 -11.22
N ASP A 35 13.03 6.64 -11.53
CA ASP A 35 12.97 7.47 -12.75
C ASP A 35 13.83 8.74 -12.67
N GLY A 36 14.44 9.02 -11.51
CA GLY A 36 15.31 10.18 -11.29
C GLY A 36 14.60 11.43 -10.81
N THR A 37 13.29 11.40 -10.57
CA THR A 37 12.52 12.54 -10.06
C THR A 37 12.98 12.95 -8.66
N VAL A 38 13.25 11.98 -7.78
CA VAL A 38 13.76 12.20 -6.41
C VAL A 38 15.18 11.65 -6.25
N ALA A 39 15.42 10.41 -6.68
CA ALA A 39 16.71 9.75 -6.63
C ALA A 39 16.83 8.71 -7.75
N HIS A 40 17.92 7.96 -7.78
CA HIS A 40 18.19 6.94 -8.80
C HIS A 40 18.43 5.57 -8.17
N GLY A 41 18.21 4.51 -8.95
CA GLY A 41 18.53 3.14 -8.61
C GLY A 41 17.48 2.41 -7.74
N GLY A 42 16.52 3.13 -7.17
CA GLY A 42 15.49 2.56 -6.30
C GLY A 42 16.00 2.18 -4.91
N CYS A 43 15.11 1.68 -4.08
CA CYS A 43 15.47 1.14 -2.76
C CYS A 43 16.20 -0.20 -2.93
N THR A 44 17.18 -0.50 -2.06
CA THR A 44 18.03 -1.69 -2.16
C THR A 44 17.28 -3.01 -1.95
N PHE A 45 16.08 -2.96 -1.37
CA PHE A 45 15.20 -4.11 -1.16
C PHE A 45 14.14 -4.31 -2.26
N CYS A 46 14.04 -3.39 -3.23
CA CYS A 46 13.10 -3.51 -4.35
C CYS A 46 13.73 -4.33 -5.50
N THR A 47 12.96 -5.29 -6.02
CA THR A 47 13.33 -6.00 -7.25
C THR A 47 13.12 -5.11 -8.48
N VAL A 48 13.57 -5.57 -9.65
CA VAL A 48 13.35 -4.86 -10.92
C VAL A 48 11.87 -4.70 -11.23
N SER A 49 11.05 -5.70 -10.87
CA SER A 49 9.59 -5.71 -11.01
C SER A 49 8.84 -4.97 -9.89
N GLY A 50 9.55 -4.33 -8.95
CA GLY A 50 8.95 -3.73 -7.76
C GLY A 50 8.68 -4.76 -6.66
N SER A 51 7.63 -4.55 -5.85
CA SER A 51 7.27 -5.41 -4.70
C SER A 51 6.12 -6.39 -5.00
N GLY A 52 5.77 -6.59 -6.28
CA GLY A 52 4.58 -7.31 -6.71
C GLY A 52 4.84 -8.65 -7.39
N ASP A 53 5.82 -9.42 -6.94
CA ASP A 53 6.19 -10.72 -7.54
C ASP A 53 5.05 -11.77 -7.53
N ALA A 54 3.95 -11.49 -6.84
CA ALA A 54 2.78 -12.38 -6.74
C ALA A 54 1.62 -12.02 -7.69
N ILE A 55 1.79 -11.04 -8.58
CA ILE A 55 0.73 -10.62 -9.51
C ILE A 55 0.66 -11.62 -10.66
N VAL A 56 -0.55 -12.12 -10.93
CA VAL A 56 -0.81 -13.00 -12.08
C VAL A 56 -0.90 -12.13 -13.34
N ALA A 57 -0.05 -12.43 -14.33
CA ALA A 57 0.00 -11.71 -15.61
C ALA A 57 0.11 -10.18 -15.48
N PRO A 58 1.17 -9.64 -14.83
CA PRO A 58 1.31 -8.21 -14.55
C PRO A 58 1.40 -7.34 -15.83
N GLU A 59 1.74 -7.92 -16.97
CA GLU A 59 1.80 -7.25 -18.27
C GLU A 59 0.43 -7.15 -18.99
N ALA A 60 -0.60 -7.83 -18.48
CA ALA A 60 -1.93 -7.76 -19.06
C ALA A 60 -2.62 -6.41 -18.73
N PRO A 61 -3.62 -5.99 -19.52
CA PRO A 61 -4.45 -4.83 -19.16
C PRO A 61 -5.03 -4.96 -17.75
N ILE A 62 -5.16 -3.85 -17.03
CA ILE A 62 -5.61 -3.80 -15.61
C ILE A 62 -6.88 -4.64 -15.38
N ARG A 63 -7.86 -4.50 -16.28
CA ARG A 63 -9.12 -5.26 -16.19
C ARG A 63 -8.91 -6.77 -16.35
N GLU A 64 -8.00 -7.19 -17.21
CA GLU A 64 -7.69 -8.61 -17.41
C GLU A 64 -6.95 -9.18 -16.21
N GLN A 65 -6.01 -8.42 -15.61
CA GLN A 65 -5.35 -8.80 -14.36
C GLN A 65 -6.37 -9.06 -13.25
N PHE A 66 -7.39 -8.18 -13.11
CA PHE A 66 -8.45 -8.34 -12.13
C PHE A 66 -9.15 -9.70 -12.24
N TYR A 67 -9.52 -10.12 -13.45
CA TYR A 67 -10.16 -11.43 -13.66
C TYR A 67 -9.20 -12.60 -13.51
N HIS A 68 -7.95 -12.47 -13.92
CA HIS A 68 -6.92 -13.49 -13.70
C HIS A 68 -6.69 -13.74 -12.20
N GLU A 69 -6.66 -12.68 -11.38
CA GLU A 69 -6.52 -12.79 -9.94
C GLU A 69 -7.75 -13.48 -9.31
N ILE A 70 -8.96 -13.16 -9.75
CA ILE A 70 -10.19 -13.83 -9.29
C ILE A 70 -10.11 -15.33 -9.62
N ASP A 71 -9.81 -15.68 -10.85
CA ASP A 71 -9.71 -17.08 -11.27
C ASP A 71 -8.67 -17.85 -10.47
N PHE A 72 -7.51 -17.22 -10.19
CA PHE A 72 -6.47 -17.80 -9.36
C PHE A 72 -6.96 -18.05 -7.93
N MET A 73 -7.59 -17.06 -7.30
CA MET A 73 -8.08 -17.13 -5.93
C MET A 73 -9.27 -18.08 -5.77
N HIS A 74 -10.16 -18.15 -6.77
CA HIS A 74 -11.32 -19.04 -6.76
C HIS A 74 -10.96 -20.54 -6.85
N ARG A 75 -9.76 -20.89 -7.28
CA ARG A 75 -9.29 -22.29 -7.20
C ARG A 75 -9.30 -22.82 -5.76
N LYS A 76 -9.11 -21.94 -4.78
CA LYS A 76 -9.07 -22.31 -3.36
C LYS A 76 -10.31 -21.87 -2.56
N TRP A 77 -10.94 -20.76 -2.96
CA TRP A 77 -12.09 -20.17 -2.26
C TRP A 77 -13.15 -19.67 -3.26
N PRO A 78 -13.89 -20.59 -3.91
CA PRO A 78 -14.85 -20.22 -4.96
C PRO A 78 -16.07 -19.44 -4.45
N GLU A 79 -16.30 -19.45 -3.14
CA GLU A 79 -17.44 -18.77 -2.48
C GLU A 79 -17.22 -17.25 -2.29
N VAL A 80 -16.01 -16.75 -2.42
CA VAL A 80 -15.72 -15.33 -2.16
C VAL A 80 -16.14 -14.48 -3.36
N GLN A 81 -16.98 -13.47 -3.10
CA GLN A 81 -17.55 -12.59 -4.13
C GLN A 81 -17.28 -11.10 -3.88
N LYS A 82 -16.52 -10.75 -2.83
CA LYS A 82 -16.12 -9.37 -2.53
C LYS A 82 -14.61 -9.21 -2.64
N TYR A 83 -14.20 -8.12 -3.28
CA TYR A 83 -12.82 -7.87 -3.65
C TYR A 83 -12.35 -6.49 -3.22
N LEU A 84 -11.09 -6.40 -2.75
CA LEU A 84 -10.33 -5.17 -2.66
C LEU A 84 -9.32 -5.14 -3.81
N VAL A 85 -9.40 -4.16 -4.67
CA VAL A 85 -8.35 -3.91 -5.67
C VAL A 85 -7.11 -3.39 -4.94
N TYR A 86 -5.95 -3.98 -5.19
CA TYR A 86 -4.71 -3.57 -4.57
C TYR A 86 -3.66 -3.19 -5.61
N PHE A 87 -3.49 -1.91 -5.82
CA PHE A 87 -2.39 -1.38 -6.62
C PHE A 87 -1.11 -1.47 -5.82
N GLN A 88 -0.27 -2.46 -6.13
CA GLN A 88 0.84 -2.89 -5.29
C GLN A 88 2.19 -2.44 -5.79
N ASN A 89 2.48 -2.59 -7.09
CA ASN A 89 3.81 -2.34 -7.63
C ASN A 89 4.17 -0.86 -7.64
N PHE A 90 5.42 -0.55 -7.28
CA PHE A 90 6.01 0.80 -7.33
C PHE A 90 5.22 1.85 -6.51
N THR A 91 4.96 3.02 -7.10
CA THR A 91 4.33 4.16 -6.42
C THR A 91 3.07 4.57 -7.15
N ASN A 92 1.93 4.05 -6.70
CA ASN A 92 0.67 4.11 -7.44
C ASN A 92 -0.04 5.48 -7.43
N THR A 93 0.62 6.51 -6.90
CA THR A 93 0.20 7.91 -6.98
C THR A 93 1.25 8.80 -7.65
N HIS A 94 2.28 8.19 -8.27
CA HIS A 94 3.33 8.91 -9.00
C HIS A 94 2.95 9.10 -10.47
N ALA A 95 1.98 9.97 -10.71
CA ALA A 95 1.51 10.41 -12.03
C ALA A 95 0.61 11.63 -11.87
N SER A 96 0.12 12.23 -12.99
CA SER A 96 -0.95 13.23 -12.90
C SER A 96 -2.26 12.61 -12.39
N LEU A 97 -3.11 13.44 -11.78
CA LEU A 97 -4.40 12.99 -11.24
C LEU A 97 -5.28 12.33 -12.32
N GLU A 98 -5.23 12.82 -13.56
CA GLU A 98 -5.98 12.26 -14.68
C GLU A 98 -5.56 10.83 -14.97
N VAL A 99 -4.25 10.56 -14.99
CA VAL A 99 -3.69 9.21 -15.22
C VAL A 99 -4.04 8.28 -14.05
N ILE A 100 -3.97 8.78 -12.81
CA ILE A 100 -4.36 8.02 -11.62
C ILE A 100 -5.82 7.60 -11.71
N LYS A 101 -6.73 8.55 -12.01
CA LYS A 101 -8.16 8.28 -12.18
C LYS A 101 -8.41 7.26 -13.30
N GLU A 102 -7.82 7.47 -14.46
CA GLU A 102 -7.95 6.57 -15.61
C GLU A 102 -7.57 5.13 -15.27
N ARG A 103 -6.44 4.94 -14.58
CA ARG A 103 -5.95 3.59 -14.21
C ARG A 103 -6.80 2.94 -13.12
N TYR A 104 -7.20 3.69 -12.08
CA TYR A 104 -8.02 3.14 -11.01
C TYR A 104 -9.40 2.74 -11.49
N GLU A 105 -10.07 3.58 -12.30
CA GLU A 105 -11.41 3.32 -12.81
C GLU A 105 -11.51 2.05 -13.67
N GLN A 106 -10.41 1.53 -14.21
CA GLN A 106 -10.38 0.27 -14.95
C GLN A 106 -10.63 -0.98 -14.08
N ALA A 107 -10.47 -0.88 -12.77
CA ALA A 107 -10.65 -2.01 -11.86
C ALA A 107 -11.68 -1.74 -10.76
N ILE A 108 -11.80 -0.51 -10.24
CA ILE A 108 -12.65 -0.24 -9.08
C ILE A 108 -14.15 -0.29 -9.35
N ASN A 109 -14.55 -0.24 -10.62
CA ASN A 109 -15.95 -0.34 -11.04
C ASN A 109 -16.37 -1.78 -11.40
N GLU A 110 -15.48 -2.76 -11.30
CA GLU A 110 -15.79 -4.14 -11.60
C GLU A 110 -16.72 -4.76 -10.55
N PRO A 111 -17.56 -5.75 -10.94
CA PRO A 111 -18.51 -6.38 -10.03
C PRO A 111 -17.83 -6.99 -8.80
N GLY A 112 -18.41 -6.78 -7.63
CA GLY A 112 -17.90 -7.31 -6.36
C GLY A 112 -16.78 -6.49 -5.71
N VAL A 113 -16.31 -5.42 -6.34
CA VAL A 113 -15.32 -4.52 -5.73
C VAL A 113 -15.98 -3.71 -4.62
N VAL A 114 -15.43 -3.81 -3.42
CA VAL A 114 -15.91 -3.11 -2.22
C VAL A 114 -14.91 -2.08 -1.69
N GLY A 115 -13.73 -2.02 -2.30
CA GLY A 115 -12.71 -1.04 -1.91
C GLY A 115 -11.41 -1.15 -2.71
N ILE A 116 -10.53 -0.21 -2.40
CA ILE A 116 -9.23 -0.03 -3.04
C ILE A 116 -8.13 0.10 -1.98
N ASN A 117 -7.02 -0.59 -2.20
CA ASN A 117 -5.78 -0.43 -1.45
C ASN A 117 -4.70 0.13 -2.39
N ILE A 118 -3.98 1.14 -1.96
CA ILE A 118 -3.04 1.89 -2.79
C ILE A 118 -1.67 1.90 -2.12
N GLY A 119 -0.74 1.09 -2.65
CA GLY A 119 0.66 1.11 -2.24
C GLY A 119 1.36 2.34 -2.82
N THR A 120 1.87 3.21 -1.97
CA THR A 120 2.53 4.44 -2.42
C THR A 120 3.59 4.93 -1.44
N ARG A 121 4.30 5.99 -1.83
CA ARG A 121 5.30 6.70 -1.03
C ARG A 121 4.68 7.94 -0.38
N PRO A 122 5.17 8.35 0.81
CA PRO A 122 4.69 9.57 1.46
C PRO A 122 4.90 10.86 0.63
N ASP A 123 6.00 10.94 -0.12
CA ASP A 123 6.36 12.07 -0.98
C ASP A 123 5.56 12.14 -2.31
N CYS A 124 4.66 11.20 -2.57
CA CYS A 124 3.85 11.12 -3.79
C CYS A 124 2.35 11.27 -3.53
N LEU A 125 1.96 12.02 -2.52
CA LEU A 125 0.56 12.33 -2.19
C LEU A 125 0.32 13.84 -2.21
N PRO A 126 0.26 14.49 -3.39
CA PRO A 126 -0.14 15.88 -3.49
C PRO A 126 -1.63 16.06 -3.09
N ASP A 127 -2.02 17.28 -2.79
CA ASP A 127 -3.33 17.59 -2.20
C ASP A 127 -4.51 17.18 -3.08
N ASP A 128 -4.39 17.35 -4.39
CA ASP A 128 -5.43 16.97 -5.36
C ASP A 128 -5.64 15.43 -5.42
N VAL A 129 -4.56 14.66 -5.24
CA VAL A 129 -4.66 13.19 -5.11
C VAL A 129 -5.34 12.82 -3.79
N ILE A 130 -4.97 13.46 -2.67
CA ILE A 130 -5.61 13.20 -1.37
C ILE A 130 -7.11 13.55 -1.45
N ASP A 131 -7.49 14.65 -2.09
CA ASP A 131 -8.88 15.03 -2.29
C ASP A 131 -9.65 14.00 -3.12
N TYR A 132 -9.04 13.46 -4.17
CA TYR A 132 -9.63 12.36 -4.92
C TYR A 132 -9.80 11.09 -4.09
N LEU A 133 -8.84 10.77 -3.23
CA LEU A 133 -9.01 9.65 -2.30
C LEU A 133 -10.17 9.91 -1.32
N ALA A 134 -10.35 11.14 -0.86
CA ALA A 134 -11.51 11.51 -0.05
C ALA A 134 -12.84 11.30 -0.81
N GLU A 135 -12.92 11.70 -2.09
CA GLU A 135 -14.09 11.44 -2.95
C GLU A 135 -14.36 9.92 -3.06
N LEU A 136 -13.33 9.10 -3.25
CA LEU A 136 -13.48 7.64 -3.32
C LEU A 136 -14.03 7.04 -2.03
N THR A 137 -13.73 7.63 -0.86
CA THR A 137 -14.26 7.12 0.42
C THR A 137 -15.78 7.23 0.55
N GLU A 138 -16.42 8.07 -0.26
CA GLU A 138 -17.89 8.17 -0.31
C GLU A 138 -18.55 7.03 -1.11
N ARG A 139 -17.73 6.29 -1.89
CA ARG A 139 -18.20 5.20 -2.77
C ARG A 139 -17.78 3.83 -2.27
N MET A 140 -16.63 3.73 -1.63
CA MET A 140 -16.03 2.45 -1.25
C MET A 140 -15.01 2.59 -0.10
N HIS A 141 -14.55 1.46 0.40
CA HIS A 141 -13.46 1.42 1.37
C HIS A 141 -12.12 1.78 0.71
N VAL A 142 -11.40 2.75 1.27
CA VAL A 142 -10.12 3.23 0.74
C VAL A 142 -9.02 3.05 1.79
N THR A 143 -7.94 2.37 1.42
CA THR A 143 -6.75 2.21 2.25
C THR A 143 -5.51 2.74 1.51
N VAL A 144 -4.80 3.66 2.12
CA VAL A 144 -3.49 4.14 1.67
C VAL A 144 -2.41 3.35 2.39
N GLU A 145 -1.63 2.57 1.65
CA GLU A 145 -0.52 1.76 2.18
C GLU A 145 0.80 2.49 1.96
N LEU A 146 1.31 3.16 3.01
CA LEU A 146 2.49 4.01 2.94
C LEU A 146 3.78 3.23 3.18
N GLY A 147 4.69 3.28 2.21
CA GLY A 147 6.03 2.72 2.31
C GLY A 147 6.92 3.55 3.22
N LEU A 148 7.04 3.15 4.50
CA LEU A 148 7.95 3.77 5.48
C LEU A 148 9.23 2.96 5.68
N GLN A 149 9.13 1.66 5.73
CA GLN A 149 10.16 0.63 5.95
C GLN A 149 10.84 0.71 7.32
N THR A 150 11.31 1.88 7.73
CA THR A 150 11.96 2.15 9.02
C THR A 150 11.70 3.60 9.47
N THR A 151 11.75 3.84 10.78
CA THR A 151 11.71 5.20 11.37
C THR A 151 13.12 5.78 11.64
N TYR A 152 14.20 5.03 11.31
CA TYR A 152 15.58 5.45 11.51
C TYR A 152 16.16 6.02 10.22
N GLU A 153 16.64 7.26 10.27
CA GLU A 153 17.17 7.95 9.09
C GLU A 153 18.46 7.29 8.58
N GLU A 154 19.34 6.84 9.47
CA GLU A 154 20.57 6.13 9.07
C GLU A 154 20.26 4.87 8.27
N THR A 155 19.27 4.08 8.70
CA THR A 155 18.81 2.91 7.94
C THR A 155 18.14 3.32 6.64
N SER A 156 17.36 4.41 6.65
CA SER A 156 16.70 4.96 5.46
C SER A 156 17.70 5.35 4.36
N GLU A 157 18.80 5.99 4.74
CA GLU A 157 19.90 6.33 3.84
C GLU A 157 20.57 5.07 3.30
N LEU A 158 20.88 4.11 4.17
CA LEU A 158 21.52 2.85 3.79
C LEU A 158 20.70 2.04 2.77
N ILE A 159 19.37 2.04 2.88
CA ILE A 159 18.49 1.35 1.94
C ILE A 159 18.06 2.21 0.74
N ASN A 160 18.61 3.42 0.60
CA ASN A 160 18.29 4.37 -0.46
C ASN A 160 16.78 4.66 -0.58
N ARG A 161 16.08 4.86 0.54
CA ARG A 161 14.63 5.15 0.55
C ARG A 161 14.29 6.54 -0.01
N ALA A 162 15.16 7.51 0.19
CA ALA A 162 15.09 8.88 -0.32
C ALA A 162 13.86 9.70 0.15
N HIS A 163 13.37 9.45 1.35
CA HIS A 163 12.45 10.35 2.07
C HIS A 163 12.63 10.18 3.59
N SER A 164 12.33 11.21 4.38
CA SER A 164 12.50 11.20 5.84
C SER A 164 11.29 10.63 6.59
N TYR A 165 11.49 10.30 7.87
CA TYR A 165 10.39 9.96 8.78
C TYR A 165 9.48 11.19 9.04
N ASP A 166 10.05 12.38 9.15
CA ASP A 166 9.27 13.61 9.36
C ASP A 166 8.29 13.88 8.20
N LEU A 167 8.73 13.67 6.95
CA LEU A 167 7.84 13.76 5.79
C LEU A 167 6.70 12.72 5.83
N TYR A 168 6.98 11.51 6.29
CA TYR A 168 5.94 10.50 6.51
C TYR A 168 4.91 10.98 7.55
N VAL A 169 5.36 11.49 8.70
CA VAL A 169 4.47 12.02 9.76
C VAL A 169 3.60 13.18 9.24
N GLU A 170 4.21 14.11 8.49
CA GLU A 170 3.48 15.22 7.86
C GLU A 170 2.42 14.70 6.87
N THR A 171 2.78 13.74 6.04
CA THR A 171 1.85 13.15 5.06
C THR A 171 0.68 12.45 5.74
N VAL A 172 0.92 11.69 6.83
CA VAL A 172 -0.17 11.10 7.61
C VAL A 172 -1.13 12.17 8.13
N LYS A 173 -0.63 13.29 8.67
CA LYS A 173 -1.47 14.41 9.13
C LYS A 173 -2.30 14.99 8.00
N ARG A 174 -1.69 15.26 6.84
CA ARG A 174 -2.38 15.80 5.66
C ARG A 174 -3.50 14.87 5.18
N VAL A 175 -3.24 13.57 5.12
CA VAL A 175 -4.26 12.57 4.75
C VAL A 175 -5.39 12.54 5.78
N ARG A 176 -5.08 12.61 7.10
CA ARG A 176 -6.12 12.67 8.14
C ARG A 176 -7.00 13.92 8.04
N GLU A 177 -6.42 15.07 7.72
CA GLU A 177 -7.14 16.34 7.58
C GLU A 177 -8.05 16.37 6.34
N ARG A 178 -7.57 15.89 5.19
CA ARG A 178 -8.26 16.01 3.91
C ARG A 178 -9.13 14.80 3.55
N ALA A 179 -8.70 13.60 3.93
CA ALA A 179 -9.39 12.34 3.66
C ALA A 179 -9.60 11.53 4.96
N PRO A 180 -10.35 12.04 5.95
CA PRO A 180 -10.45 11.44 7.29
C PRO A 180 -11.05 10.03 7.30
N LYS A 181 -11.82 9.64 6.26
CA LYS A 181 -12.39 8.31 6.12
C LYS A 181 -11.44 7.30 5.48
N ALA A 182 -10.39 7.76 4.79
CA ALA A 182 -9.39 6.85 4.23
C ALA A 182 -8.56 6.22 5.34
N GLU A 183 -8.30 4.93 5.26
CA GLU A 183 -7.42 4.25 6.19
C GLU A 183 -5.96 4.39 5.78
N ILE A 184 -5.08 4.46 6.76
CA ILE A 184 -3.63 4.47 6.54
C ILE A 184 -3.03 3.21 7.14
N VAL A 185 -2.24 2.50 6.34
CA VAL A 185 -1.45 1.34 6.76
C VAL A 185 0.02 1.62 6.47
N SER A 186 0.88 1.51 7.48
CA SER A 186 2.32 1.68 7.32
C SER A 186 3.00 0.38 6.97
N HIS A 187 3.83 0.38 5.94
CA HIS A 187 4.70 -0.76 5.61
C HIS A 187 6.04 -0.62 6.32
N LEU A 188 6.39 -1.60 7.13
CA LEU A 188 7.69 -1.74 7.79
C LEU A 188 8.39 -3.01 7.32
N ILE A 189 9.72 -2.98 7.27
CA ILE A 189 10.55 -4.13 6.91
C ILE A 189 11.43 -4.49 8.12
N ASN A 190 11.29 -5.71 8.63
CA ASN A 190 12.15 -6.25 9.66
C ASN A 190 13.38 -6.92 9.03
N GLY A 191 14.54 -6.78 9.68
CA GLY A 191 15.80 -7.34 9.21
C GLY A 191 16.59 -6.44 8.29
N LEU A 192 16.30 -5.14 8.27
CA LEU A 192 17.09 -4.16 7.53
C LEU A 192 18.54 -4.10 8.08
N PRO A 193 19.54 -3.84 7.22
CA PRO A 193 20.93 -3.80 7.64
C PRO A 193 21.17 -2.77 8.77
N GLY A 194 21.85 -3.21 9.82
CA GLY A 194 22.15 -2.37 10.99
C GLY A 194 21.04 -2.27 12.05
N GLU A 195 19.83 -2.73 11.78
CA GLU A 195 18.75 -2.72 12.78
C GLU A 195 18.81 -3.92 13.73
N THR A 196 18.74 -3.64 15.04
CA THR A 196 18.60 -4.66 16.09
C THR A 196 17.13 -5.06 16.27
N HIS A 197 16.90 -6.13 17.04
CA HIS A 197 15.53 -6.54 17.39
C HIS A 197 14.77 -5.43 18.14
N GLU A 198 15.45 -4.73 19.05
CA GLU A 198 14.88 -3.61 19.80
C GLU A 198 14.48 -2.45 18.87
N MET A 199 15.29 -2.15 17.86
CA MET A 199 14.97 -1.14 16.84
C MET A 199 13.75 -1.53 16.01
N MET A 200 13.61 -2.80 15.62
CA MET A 200 12.42 -3.28 14.89
C MET A 200 11.14 -3.13 15.74
N VAL A 201 11.19 -3.42 17.04
CA VAL A 201 10.07 -3.21 17.96
C VAL A 201 9.75 -1.72 18.12
N GLU A 202 10.80 -0.89 18.24
CA GLU A 202 10.65 0.57 18.36
C GLU A 202 10.07 1.19 17.09
N ASN A 203 10.42 0.70 15.89
CA ASN A 203 9.79 1.10 14.62
C ASN A 203 8.27 0.96 14.69
N VAL A 204 7.78 -0.19 15.14
CA VAL A 204 6.34 -0.44 15.30
C VAL A 204 5.74 0.51 16.35
N ARG A 205 6.40 0.66 17.51
CA ARG A 205 5.93 1.53 18.59
C ARG A 205 5.79 2.98 18.11
N ARG A 206 6.80 3.55 17.47
CA ARG A 206 6.79 4.92 16.93
C ARG A 206 5.67 5.09 15.89
N CYS A 207 5.50 4.15 14.97
CA CYS A 207 4.41 4.22 14.01
C CYS A 207 3.03 4.34 14.67
N VAL A 208 2.77 3.58 15.75
CA VAL A 208 1.46 3.55 16.40
C VAL A 208 1.24 4.70 17.37
N THR A 209 2.31 5.17 18.05
CA THR A 209 2.19 6.24 19.07
C THR A 209 2.24 7.63 18.48
N ASP A 210 3.01 7.82 17.40
CA ASP A 210 3.28 9.12 16.83
C ASP A 210 2.31 9.51 15.71
N ASN A 211 1.53 8.51 15.21
CA ASN A 211 0.71 8.70 14.01
C ASN A 211 -0.70 8.11 14.18
N ASP A 212 -1.68 8.77 13.60
CA ASP A 212 -3.06 8.27 13.49
C ASP A 212 -3.20 7.35 12.28
N ILE A 213 -2.82 6.08 12.47
CA ILE A 213 -2.90 5.02 11.45
C ILE A 213 -3.77 3.86 11.92
N GLN A 214 -4.38 3.13 11.00
CA GLN A 214 -5.30 2.02 11.27
C GLN A 214 -4.60 0.66 11.27
N GLY A 215 -3.41 0.57 10.66
CA GLY A 215 -2.72 -0.71 10.58
C GLY A 215 -1.24 -0.61 10.27
N ILE A 216 -0.56 -1.73 10.49
CA ILE A 216 0.84 -1.94 10.10
C ILE A 216 0.94 -3.22 9.30
N LYS A 217 1.67 -3.19 8.21
CA LYS A 217 2.06 -4.34 7.42
C LYS A 217 3.54 -4.60 7.61
N LEU A 218 3.83 -5.69 8.30
CA LEU A 218 5.21 -6.13 8.56
C LEU A 218 5.69 -7.05 7.45
N HIS A 219 6.81 -6.70 6.86
CA HIS A 219 7.56 -7.51 5.91
C HIS A 219 8.85 -8.02 6.55
N LEU A 220 9.38 -9.11 6.04
CA LEU A 220 10.75 -9.53 6.27
C LEU A 220 11.59 -9.10 5.06
N LEU A 221 12.83 -8.69 5.33
CA LEU A 221 13.77 -8.47 4.23
C LEU A 221 14.04 -9.80 3.53
N HIS A 222 13.86 -9.83 2.22
CA HIS A 222 14.25 -10.95 1.35
C HIS A 222 15.59 -10.61 0.69
N LEU A 223 16.53 -11.57 0.71
CA LEU A 223 17.85 -11.46 0.09
C LEU A 223 17.92 -12.30 -1.18
#